data_558396b83753b9256a0da64d0f1ee9fc
#
_entry.id   558396b83753b9256a0da64d0f1ee9fc
#
_cell.length_a   1.000
_cell.length_b   1.000
_cell.length_c   1.000
_cell.angle_alpha   90.00
_cell.angle_beta   90.00
_cell.angle_gamma   90.00
#
_symmetry.space_group_name_H-M   'P 1'
#
loop_
_entity.id
_entity.type
_entity.pdbx_description
1 polymer ?
#
loop_
_entity_poly.entity_id
_entity_poly.type
_entity_poly.pdbx_seq_one_letter_code
_entity_poly.pdbx_strand_id
1 'polypeptide(L)'
;MITLTSVNNDLKDVYLCVLSNQLNDNIDCVLGKIAQTTSDVWGKEIIVLTYINGKQYQLRSGLANLYAKLEISDKAIRASQNSIGAFVNLLNDEIEQLILNTTRQITNAFYGEDKPHEYMTEQEKKSYKPLVFNGLRYLFDDKEKLLYGVDRKEIKPITKTISKFDDASIQEIIDDFNEDINFIICSPKTKRQYQEYLNNNRRNIELIEMNGGFKCIAFNGIPIVANKNVPDNEIYLINTDDFKLHQLCDWRWIEGEDGSILRQVPCYPKYSAQLVKYANYICKQPQKQIKIVLEN
;
A
#
# COMPACT_ATOMS: atom_id res chain seq x y z
N MET A 1 25.02 -27.39 -20.90
CA MET A 1 25.17 -26.00 -20.45
C MET A 1 23.83 -25.31 -20.73
N ILE A 2 22.94 -25.30 -19.73
CA ILE A 2 21.67 -24.57 -19.83
C ILE A 2 22.04 -23.14 -19.46
N THR A 3 22.23 -22.29 -20.45
CA THR A 3 22.33 -20.85 -20.22
C THR A 3 20.97 -20.36 -19.75
N LEU A 4 20.91 -19.49 -18.75
CA LEU A 4 19.69 -18.81 -18.30
C LEU A 4 18.87 -18.15 -19.44
N THR A 5 19.51 -17.93 -20.57
CA THR A 5 18.89 -17.52 -21.84
C THR A 5 18.03 -18.58 -22.51
N SER A 6 18.16 -19.87 -22.11
CA SER A 6 17.32 -20.97 -22.63
C SER A 6 16.18 -21.39 -21.70
N VAL A 7 16.04 -20.78 -20.53
CA VAL A 7 14.80 -20.82 -19.75
C VAL A 7 13.81 -19.94 -20.51
N ASN A 8 13.05 -20.60 -21.32
CA ASN A 8 12.15 -20.09 -22.36
C ASN A 8 11.40 -18.81 -21.97
N ASN A 9 11.19 -17.96 -22.97
CA ASN A 9 10.27 -16.83 -22.92
C ASN A 9 8.91 -17.21 -22.32
N ASP A 10 8.44 -18.44 -22.49
CA ASP A 10 7.19 -18.97 -21.95
C ASP A 10 7.17 -19.05 -20.39
N LEU A 11 8.30 -19.41 -19.76
CA LEU A 11 8.43 -19.36 -18.31
C LEU A 11 8.53 -17.91 -17.81
N LYS A 12 9.10 -17.02 -18.61
CA LYS A 12 9.20 -15.58 -18.34
C LYS A 12 7.82 -14.94 -18.17
N ASP A 13 6.91 -15.22 -19.10
CA ASP A 13 5.55 -14.66 -19.09
C ASP A 13 4.68 -15.26 -17.99
N VAL A 14 4.84 -16.54 -17.68
CA VAL A 14 4.15 -17.23 -16.58
C VAL A 14 4.59 -16.67 -15.23
N TYR A 15 5.88 -16.49 -14.99
CA TYR A 15 6.38 -15.92 -13.72
C TYR A 15 6.00 -14.44 -13.56
N LEU A 16 6.00 -13.66 -14.64
CA LEU A 16 5.54 -12.27 -14.61
C LEU A 16 4.05 -12.15 -14.26
N CYS A 17 3.23 -13.03 -14.83
CA CYS A 17 1.80 -13.06 -14.56
C CYS A 17 1.51 -13.50 -13.11
N VAL A 18 2.19 -14.51 -12.60
CA VAL A 18 2.05 -14.99 -11.22
C VAL A 18 2.50 -13.93 -10.22
N LEU A 19 3.61 -13.25 -10.46
CA LEU A 19 4.10 -12.16 -9.59
C LEU A 19 3.14 -10.98 -9.54
N SER A 20 2.63 -10.55 -10.68
CA SER A 20 1.65 -9.47 -10.76
C SER A 20 0.38 -9.82 -9.97
N ASN A 21 -0.15 -11.02 -10.16
CA ASN A 21 -1.33 -11.49 -9.44
C ASN A 21 -1.06 -11.64 -7.94
N GLN A 22 0.05 -12.24 -7.53
CA GLN A 22 0.38 -12.42 -6.11
C GLN A 22 0.61 -11.09 -5.39
N LEU A 23 1.21 -10.09 -6.03
CA LEU A 23 1.34 -8.75 -5.46
C LEU A 23 -0.01 -8.07 -5.30
N ASN A 24 -0.94 -8.28 -6.24
CA ASN A 24 -2.29 -7.75 -6.12
C ASN A 24 -3.13 -8.51 -5.07
N ASP A 25 -2.97 -9.83 -4.95
CA ASP A 25 -3.71 -10.67 -4.01
C ASP A 25 -3.24 -10.50 -2.55
N ASN A 26 -1.96 -10.17 -2.33
CA ASN A 26 -1.39 -9.93 -0.99
C ASN A 26 -1.54 -8.49 -0.48
N ILE A 27 -2.17 -7.61 -1.25
CA ILE A 27 -2.47 -6.26 -0.80
C ILE A 27 -3.49 -6.31 0.34
N ASP A 28 -3.27 -5.49 1.37
CA ASP A 28 -4.23 -5.24 2.46
C ASP A 28 -5.65 -5.02 1.90
N CYS A 29 -6.68 -5.54 2.58
CA CYS A 29 -8.07 -5.48 2.13
C CYS A 29 -8.56 -4.06 1.80
N VAL A 30 -8.03 -3.04 2.49
CA VAL A 30 -8.32 -1.63 2.21
C VAL A 30 -7.65 -1.21 0.91
N LEU A 31 -6.36 -1.51 0.74
CA LEU A 31 -5.64 -1.22 -0.49
C LEU A 31 -6.22 -1.97 -1.68
N GLY A 32 -6.69 -3.21 -1.48
CA GLY A 32 -7.37 -3.99 -2.51
C GLY A 32 -8.67 -3.35 -3.00
N LYS A 33 -9.44 -2.69 -2.11
CA LYS A 33 -10.63 -1.93 -2.50
C LYS A 33 -10.29 -0.61 -3.21
N ILE A 34 -9.22 0.05 -2.76
CA ILE A 34 -8.72 1.30 -3.37
C ILE A 34 -8.06 1.04 -4.73
N ALA A 35 -7.61 -0.17 -5.00
CA ALA A 35 -6.83 -0.54 -6.20
C ALA A 35 -7.63 -0.55 -7.53
N GLN A 36 -8.74 0.18 -7.64
CA GLN A 36 -9.32 0.46 -8.94
C GLN A 36 -8.35 1.35 -9.73
N THR A 37 -7.59 0.71 -10.61
CA THR A 37 -6.57 1.37 -11.42
C THR A 37 -7.19 2.21 -12.52
N THR A 38 -6.65 3.40 -12.71
CA THR A 38 -6.93 4.23 -13.88
C THR A 38 -5.61 4.55 -14.59
N SER A 39 -5.64 4.54 -15.91
CA SER A 39 -4.49 4.86 -16.75
C SER A 39 -4.38 6.36 -17.08
N ASP A 40 -5.06 7.23 -16.34
CA ASP A 40 -5.13 8.67 -16.60
C ASP A 40 -3.85 9.39 -16.16
N VAL A 41 -2.72 8.92 -16.71
CA VAL A 41 -1.40 9.54 -16.47
C VAL A 41 -0.98 10.28 -17.73
N TRP A 42 -0.76 11.59 -17.58
CA TRP A 42 -0.28 12.46 -18.65
C TRP A 42 1.23 12.74 -18.48
N GLY A 43 2.05 12.01 -19.22
CA GLY A 43 3.50 12.13 -19.12
C GLY A 43 4.06 11.64 -17.78
N LYS A 44 4.59 12.56 -16.94
CA LYS A 44 5.16 12.22 -15.61
C LYS A 44 4.25 12.60 -14.44
N GLU A 45 3.10 13.17 -14.70
CA GLU A 45 2.18 13.68 -13.70
C GLU A 45 0.81 13.03 -13.82
N ILE A 46 0.17 12.81 -12.68
CA ILE A 46 -1.21 12.43 -12.57
C ILE A 46 -2.02 13.71 -12.42
N ILE A 47 -3.03 13.89 -13.26
CA ILE A 47 -3.91 15.05 -13.24
C ILE A 47 -5.34 14.57 -13.08
N VAL A 48 -5.99 14.95 -11.99
CA VAL A 48 -7.37 14.57 -11.69
C VAL A 48 -8.22 15.83 -11.53
N LEU A 49 -9.32 15.91 -12.29
CA LEU A 49 -10.33 16.95 -12.13
C LEU A 49 -11.35 16.51 -11.08
N THR A 50 -11.64 17.38 -10.13
CA THR A 50 -12.65 17.14 -9.10
C THR A 50 -13.43 18.39 -8.80
N TYR A 51 -14.64 18.21 -8.26
CA TYR A 51 -15.50 19.29 -7.79
C TYR A 51 -15.60 19.24 -6.26
N ILE A 52 -15.23 20.32 -5.61
CA ILE A 52 -15.26 20.46 -4.16
C ILE A 52 -16.02 21.73 -3.83
N ASN A 53 -17.07 21.64 -3.05
CA ASN A 53 -17.91 22.79 -2.66
C ASN A 53 -18.34 23.68 -3.84
N GLY A 54 -18.70 23.04 -4.97
CA GLY A 54 -19.15 23.75 -6.18
C GLY A 54 -18.04 24.39 -7.01
N LYS A 55 -16.78 24.28 -6.61
CA LYS A 55 -15.60 24.73 -7.37
C LYS A 55 -14.89 23.56 -8.02
N GLN A 56 -14.38 23.78 -9.21
CA GLN A 56 -13.54 22.80 -9.92
C GLN A 56 -12.08 22.97 -9.51
N TYR A 57 -11.46 21.86 -9.12
CA TYR A 57 -10.04 21.78 -8.78
C TYR A 57 -9.34 20.78 -9.70
N GLN A 58 -8.09 21.09 -9.97
CA GLN A 58 -7.18 20.21 -10.68
C GLN A 58 -6.14 19.68 -9.69
N LEU A 59 -6.31 18.44 -9.25
CA LEU A 59 -5.36 17.77 -8.37
C LEU A 59 -4.20 17.23 -9.20
N ARG A 60 -2.97 17.51 -8.78
CA ARG A 60 -1.74 17.09 -9.46
C ARG A 60 -0.84 16.33 -8.51
N SER A 61 -0.28 15.24 -8.97
CA SER A 61 0.71 14.47 -8.21
C SER A 61 1.73 13.83 -9.14
N GLY A 62 2.96 13.70 -8.67
CA GLY A 62 3.98 12.91 -9.34
C GLY A 62 3.73 11.41 -9.18
N LEU A 63 4.32 10.62 -10.07
CA LEU A 63 4.36 9.16 -9.95
C LEU A 63 5.39 8.75 -8.90
N ALA A 64 5.04 7.84 -8.03
CA ALA A 64 5.99 7.16 -7.17
C ALA A 64 6.66 6.01 -7.93
N ASN A 65 7.95 5.85 -7.71
CA ASN A 65 8.73 4.75 -8.27
C ASN A 65 8.71 3.59 -7.28
N LEU A 66 7.85 2.61 -7.53
CA LEU A 66 7.84 1.36 -6.79
C LEU A 66 8.85 0.41 -7.45
N TYR A 67 9.81 -0.08 -6.69
CA TYR A 67 10.79 -1.03 -7.20
C TYR A 67 11.10 -2.10 -6.18
N ALA A 68 11.33 -3.29 -6.69
CA ALA A 68 11.79 -4.41 -5.89
C ALA A 68 13.01 -5.03 -6.59
N LYS A 69 14.00 -5.44 -5.80
CA LYS A 69 15.25 -5.99 -6.29
C LYS A 69 15.41 -7.43 -5.84
N LEU A 70 15.61 -8.31 -6.80
CA LEU A 70 16.01 -9.69 -6.60
C LEU A 70 17.53 -9.78 -6.75
N GLU A 71 18.22 -10.39 -5.78
CA GLU A 71 19.66 -10.68 -5.87
C GLU A 71 19.94 -12.14 -5.56
N ILE A 72 20.69 -12.80 -6.44
CA ILE A 72 21.09 -14.19 -6.29
C ILE A 72 22.62 -14.29 -6.41
N SER A 73 23.26 -14.95 -5.46
CA SER A 73 24.71 -15.15 -5.53
C SER A 73 25.10 -16.18 -6.60
N ASP A 74 26.21 -15.95 -7.29
CA ASP A 74 26.78 -16.91 -8.25
C ASP A 74 27.04 -18.29 -7.59
N LYS A 75 27.46 -18.29 -6.32
CA LYS A 75 27.62 -19.51 -5.54
C LYS A 75 26.33 -20.32 -5.40
N ALA A 76 25.19 -19.64 -5.15
CA ALA A 76 23.90 -20.31 -5.02
C ALA A 76 23.45 -20.89 -6.37
N ILE A 77 23.64 -20.14 -7.45
CA ILE A 77 23.36 -20.62 -8.81
C ILE A 77 24.20 -21.85 -9.15
N ARG A 78 25.51 -21.82 -8.88
CA ARG A 78 26.41 -22.96 -9.17
C ARG A 78 26.07 -24.17 -8.30
N ALA A 79 25.73 -23.98 -7.04
CA ALA A 79 25.31 -25.06 -6.14
C ALA A 79 24.02 -25.74 -6.59
N SER A 80 23.12 -25.02 -7.24
CA SER A 80 21.86 -25.54 -7.75
C SER A 80 21.92 -26.06 -9.19
N GLN A 81 23.03 -25.85 -9.94
CA GLN A 81 23.18 -26.25 -11.36
C GLN A 81 23.01 -27.74 -11.60
N ASN A 82 23.31 -28.58 -10.61
CA ASN A 82 23.21 -30.03 -10.73
C ASN A 82 21.78 -30.56 -10.55
N SER A 83 20.84 -29.72 -10.15
CA SER A 83 19.43 -30.04 -9.96
C SER A 83 18.54 -28.90 -10.38
N ILE A 84 17.80 -29.10 -11.46
CA ILE A 84 16.82 -28.12 -11.97
C ILE A 84 15.80 -27.75 -10.86
N GLY A 85 15.37 -28.76 -10.09
CA GLY A 85 14.44 -28.54 -8.98
C GLY A 85 15.00 -27.64 -7.87
N ALA A 86 16.28 -27.80 -7.53
CA ALA A 86 16.91 -26.96 -6.51
C ALA A 86 17.06 -25.49 -6.97
N PHE A 87 17.32 -25.25 -8.25
CA PHE A 87 17.39 -23.91 -8.79
C PHE A 87 16.02 -23.23 -8.83
N VAL A 88 14.98 -23.97 -9.25
CA VAL A 88 13.59 -23.46 -9.27
C VAL A 88 13.12 -23.13 -7.86
N ASN A 89 13.40 -23.99 -6.87
CA ASN A 89 13.04 -23.72 -5.47
C ASN A 89 13.73 -22.47 -4.94
N LEU A 90 15.05 -22.32 -5.17
CA LEU A 90 15.79 -21.11 -4.78
C LEU A 90 15.17 -19.85 -5.36
N LEU A 91 14.82 -19.88 -6.65
CA LEU A 91 14.20 -18.74 -7.33
C LEU A 91 12.82 -18.42 -6.76
N ASN A 92 12.03 -19.44 -6.47
CA ASN A 92 10.69 -19.27 -5.86
C ASN A 92 10.80 -18.66 -4.45
N ASP A 93 11.71 -19.16 -3.62
CA ASP A 93 11.93 -18.64 -2.26
C ASP A 93 12.32 -17.15 -2.29
N GLU A 94 13.23 -16.78 -3.19
CA GLU A 94 13.66 -15.37 -3.35
C GLU A 94 12.53 -14.48 -3.89
N ILE A 95 11.71 -14.99 -4.79
CA ILE A 95 10.53 -14.28 -5.33
C ILE A 95 9.47 -14.07 -4.23
N GLU A 96 9.18 -15.09 -3.42
CA GLU A 96 8.26 -14.98 -2.30
C GLU A 96 8.72 -13.92 -1.30
N GLN A 97 10.00 -13.91 -0.95
CA GLN A 97 10.58 -12.89 -0.07
C GLN A 97 10.49 -11.48 -0.69
N LEU A 98 10.72 -11.36 -1.98
CA LEU A 98 10.58 -10.10 -2.71
C LEU A 98 9.14 -9.57 -2.62
N ILE A 99 8.14 -10.43 -2.87
CA ILE A 99 6.71 -10.09 -2.80
C ILE A 99 6.36 -9.60 -1.39
N LEU A 100 6.72 -10.38 -0.37
CA LEU A 100 6.44 -10.04 1.03
C LEU A 100 7.05 -8.70 1.43
N ASN A 101 8.30 -8.45 1.05
CA ASN A 101 8.99 -7.21 1.36
C ASN A 101 8.38 -6.01 0.63
N THR A 102 8.05 -6.18 -0.65
CA THR A 102 7.44 -5.12 -1.47
C THR A 102 6.04 -4.76 -0.96
N THR A 103 5.21 -5.77 -0.67
CA THR A 103 3.87 -5.56 -0.09
C THR A 103 3.96 -4.83 1.24
N ARG A 104 4.89 -5.23 2.10
CA ARG A 104 5.12 -4.57 3.39
C ARG A 104 5.54 -3.11 3.23
N GLN A 105 6.45 -2.82 2.29
CA GLN A 105 6.88 -1.45 1.99
C GLN A 105 5.73 -0.57 1.54
N ILE A 106 4.91 -1.04 0.59
CA ILE A 106 3.75 -0.31 0.08
C ILE A 106 2.75 -0.04 1.22
N THR A 107 2.46 -1.05 2.02
CA THR A 107 1.53 -0.92 3.16
C THR A 107 2.07 0.09 4.20
N ASN A 108 3.36 0.03 4.53
CA ASN A 108 3.98 0.98 5.44
C ASN A 108 3.92 2.41 4.89
N ALA A 109 4.22 2.59 3.60
CA ALA A 109 4.18 3.91 2.96
C ALA A 109 2.75 4.48 2.88
N PHE A 110 1.74 3.62 2.76
CA PHE A 110 0.35 4.07 2.70
C PHE A 110 -0.20 4.52 4.06
N TYR A 111 0.04 3.74 5.13
CA TYR A 111 -0.52 4.02 6.47
C TYR A 111 0.38 4.87 7.36
N GLY A 112 1.67 4.87 7.12
CA GLY A 112 2.63 5.48 8.02
C GLY A 112 3.87 6.03 7.32
N GLU A 113 4.96 6.10 8.07
CA GLU A 113 6.28 6.40 7.53
C GLU A 113 6.91 5.12 7.03
N ASP A 114 7.35 5.14 5.79
CA ASP A 114 8.22 4.11 5.27
C ASP A 114 9.58 4.24 5.98
N LYS A 115 9.80 3.36 6.95
CA LYS A 115 11.02 3.34 7.77
C LYS A 115 11.90 2.15 7.35
N PRO A 116 13.22 2.30 7.47
CA PRO A 116 14.12 1.19 7.25
C PRO A 116 13.78 0.03 8.18
N HIS A 117 13.80 -1.19 7.66
CA HIS A 117 13.45 -2.37 8.42
C HIS A 117 14.47 -2.64 9.53
N GLU A 118 14.02 -3.19 10.67
CA GLU A 118 14.90 -3.51 11.81
C GLU A 118 16.05 -4.45 11.45
N TYR A 119 15.83 -5.37 10.49
CA TYR A 119 16.83 -6.32 10.02
C TYR A 119 17.84 -5.76 9.00
N MET A 120 17.69 -4.49 8.57
CA MET A 120 18.66 -3.83 7.71
C MET A 120 19.95 -3.51 8.48
N THR A 121 21.08 -3.67 7.82
CA THR A 121 22.36 -3.25 8.38
C THR A 121 22.42 -1.73 8.53
N GLU A 122 23.28 -1.23 9.40
CA GLU A 122 23.43 0.22 9.62
C GLU A 122 23.85 0.98 8.35
N GLN A 123 24.56 0.31 7.41
CA GLN A 123 24.91 0.91 6.13
C GLN A 123 23.71 1.00 5.19
N GLU A 124 22.87 -0.03 5.16
CA GLU A 124 21.61 -0.03 4.40
C GLU A 124 20.61 0.97 4.94
N LYS A 125 20.47 1.09 6.27
CA LYS A 125 19.63 2.12 6.91
C LYS A 125 20.05 3.54 6.54
N LYS A 126 21.36 3.81 6.47
CA LYS A 126 21.88 5.13 6.05
C LYS A 126 21.64 5.45 4.57
N SER A 127 21.61 4.45 3.72
CA SER A 127 21.33 4.60 2.29
C SER A 127 19.86 4.48 1.93
N TYR A 128 19.01 4.16 2.91
CA TYR A 128 17.58 3.96 2.70
C TYR A 128 16.91 5.26 2.27
N LYS A 129 16.19 5.18 1.16
CA LYS A 129 15.34 6.28 0.68
C LYS A 129 13.90 5.88 0.90
N PRO A 130 13.17 6.59 1.77
CA PRO A 130 11.76 6.28 2.01
C PRO A 130 10.96 6.43 0.73
N LEU A 131 10.00 5.54 0.56
CA LEU A 131 9.07 5.58 -0.56
C LEU A 131 8.12 6.78 -0.36
N VAL A 132 8.17 7.74 -1.28
CA VAL A 132 7.23 8.86 -1.30
C VAL A 132 5.94 8.38 -1.99
N PHE A 133 4.91 8.13 -1.19
CA PHE A 133 3.66 7.59 -1.63
C PHE A 133 2.49 8.37 -1.03
N ASN A 134 1.49 8.71 -1.84
CA ASN A 134 0.34 9.50 -1.39
C ASN A 134 -0.68 8.63 -0.63
N GLY A 135 -0.28 8.16 0.55
CA GLY A 135 -1.14 7.38 1.42
C GLY A 135 -1.98 8.24 2.37
N LEU A 136 -2.60 7.57 3.36
CA LEU A 136 -3.40 8.25 4.38
C LEU A 136 -2.58 9.25 5.17
N ARG A 137 -1.33 8.92 5.50
CA ARG A 137 -0.47 9.85 6.21
C ARG A 137 -0.22 11.14 5.43
N TYR A 138 0.11 11.04 4.14
CA TYR A 138 0.29 12.21 3.27
C TYR A 138 -0.98 13.07 3.21
N LEU A 139 -2.14 12.42 3.16
CA LEU A 139 -3.42 13.10 3.13
C LEU A 139 -3.65 13.95 4.38
N PHE A 140 -3.35 13.42 5.57
CA PHE A 140 -3.62 14.06 6.85
C PHE A 140 -2.41 14.79 7.47
N ASP A 141 -1.25 14.83 6.80
CA ASP A 141 -0.07 15.55 7.29
C ASP A 141 -0.19 17.04 6.99
N ASP A 142 -0.33 17.84 8.04
CA ASP A 142 -0.48 19.31 7.95
C ASP A 142 0.84 20.07 7.75
N LYS A 143 1.98 19.38 7.61
CA LYS A 143 3.30 20.02 7.47
C LYS A 143 3.46 20.76 6.14
N GLU A 144 2.85 20.24 5.08
CA GLU A 144 2.93 20.85 3.76
C GLU A 144 1.73 21.78 3.51
N LYS A 145 2.02 22.94 2.91
CA LYS A 145 1.00 23.93 2.56
C LYS A 145 0.07 23.45 1.43
N LEU A 146 0.60 22.65 0.52
CA LEU A 146 -0.12 22.15 -0.64
C LEU A 146 -0.47 20.67 -0.48
N LEU A 147 -1.69 20.31 -0.89
CA LEU A 147 -2.13 18.93 -1.05
C LEU A 147 -2.49 18.74 -2.53
N TYR A 148 -1.82 17.83 -3.21
CA TYR A 148 -2.00 17.60 -4.66
C TYR A 148 -1.90 18.88 -5.51
N GLY A 149 -1.00 19.81 -5.13
CA GLY A 149 -0.80 21.08 -5.83
C GLY A 149 -1.84 22.17 -5.55
N VAL A 150 -2.84 21.92 -4.70
CA VAL A 150 -3.87 22.88 -4.27
C VAL A 150 -3.60 23.31 -2.83
N ASP A 151 -3.95 24.55 -2.47
CA ASP A 151 -3.81 25.02 -1.08
C ASP A 151 -4.64 24.12 -0.16
N ARG A 152 -3.97 23.54 0.84
CA ARG A 152 -4.58 22.60 1.79
C ARG A 152 -5.79 23.21 2.53
N LYS A 153 -5.82 24.53 2.71
CA LYS A 153 -6.95 25.22 3.35
C LYS A 153 -8.27 25.04 2.59
N GLU A 154 -8.22 24.85 1.27
CA GLU A 154 -9.40 24.71 0.44
C GLU A 154 -9.93 23.27 0.36
N ILE A 155 -9.02 22.29 0.51
CA ILE A 155 -9.31 20.86 0.36
C ILE A 155 -8.90 20.03 1.57
N LYS A 156 -8.76 20.66 2.75
CA LYS A 156 -8.26 19.99 3.97
C LYS A 156 -9.17 18.84 4.38
N PRO A 157 -8.65 17.65 4.64
CA PRO A 157 -9.39 16.59 5.30
C PRO A 157 -9.72 16.96 6.74
N ILE A 158 -10.76 16.33 7.28
CA ILE A 158 -11.28 16.64 8.61
C ILE A 158 -10.43 15.94 9.68
N THR A 159 -10.08 16.66 10.74
CA THR A 159 -9.44 16.07 11.92
C THR A 159 -10.26 16.41 13.15
N LYS A 160 -10.66 15.40 13.92
CA LYS A 160 -11.41 15.52 15.17
C LYS A 160 -10.65 14.84 16.30
N THR A 161 -10.84 15.35 17.51
CA THR A 161 -10.27 14.76 18.73
C THR A 161 -11.41 14.28 19.60
N ILE A 162 -11.33 13.03 20.07
CA ILE A 162 -12.30 12.43 21.00
C ILE A 162 -11.57 11.76 22.17
N SER A 163 -12.27 11.67 23.30
CA SER A 163 -11.71 11.03 24.50
C SER A 163 -11.86 9.51 24.50
N LYS A 164 -12.86 8.97 23.82
CA LYS A 164 -13.13 7.54 23.77
C LYS A 164 -13.63 7.11 22.40
N PHE A 165 -13.22 5.93 21.99
CA PHE A 165 -13.72 5.28 20.77
C PHE A 165 -14.92 4.39 21.13
N ASP A 166 -16.11 4.96 21.11
CA ASP A 166 -17.38 4.30 21.39
C ASP A 166 -18.40 4.60 20.29
N ASP A 167 -19.53 3.89 20.31
CA ASP A 167 -20.59 4.02 19.30
C ASP A 167 -21.16 5.42 19.21
N ALA A 168 -21.30 6.10 20.35
CA ALA A 168 -21.89 7.44 20.40
C ALA A 168 -20.97 8.45 19.72
N SER A 169 -19.67 8.42 20.03
CA SER A 169 -18.69 9.32 19.43
C SER A 169 -18.52 9.08 17.91
N ILE A 170 -18.55 7.81 17.49
CA ILE A 170 -18.48 7.50 16.05
C ILE A 170 -19.73 8.02 15.33
N GLN A 171 -20.92 7.77 15.90
CA GLN A 171 -22.18 8.19 15.30
C GLN A 171 -22.28 9.71 15.22
N GLU A 172 -21.92 10.45 16.27
CA GLU A 172 -21.90 11.90 16.29
C GLU A 172 -21.02 12.47 15.16
N ILE A 173 -19.83 11.88 14.94
CA ILE A 173 -18.96 12.32 13.85
C ILE A 173 -19.56 12.02 12.49
N ILE A 174 -20.16 10.85 12.29
CA ILE A 174 -20.78 10.49 11.01
C ILE A 174 -21.97 11.42 10.71
N ASP A 175 -22.80 11.70 11.73
CA ASP A 175 -23.96 12.56 11.59
C ASP A 175 -23.58 14.03 11.34
N ASP A 176 -22.53 14.52 11.99
CA ASP A 176 -22.01 15.89 11.81
C ASP A 176 -21.55 16.16 10.37
N PHE A 177 -20.95 15.16 9.74
CA PHE A 177 -20.37 15.34 8.41
C PHE A 177 -21.20 14.80 7.28
N ASN A 178 -22.23 13.99 7.57
CA ASN A 178 -23.17 13.41 6.59
C ASN A 178 -22.50 12.88 5.31
N GLU A 179 -21.33 12.24 5.48
CA GLU A 179 -20.51 11.74 4.38
C GLU A 179 -20.62 10.22 4.25
N ASP A 180 -20.50 9.72 3.04
CA ASP A 180 -20.56 8.29 2.73
C ASP A 180 -19.27 7.57 3.16
N ILE A 181 -19.13 7.31 4.46
CA ILE A 181 -17.99 6.56 5.00
C ILE A 181 -18.27 5.07 4.81
N ASN A 182 -17.35 4.36 4.20
CA ASN A 182 -17.47 2.92 3.96
C ASN A 182 -16.39 2.07 4.65
N PHE A 183 -15.43 2.72 5.32
CA PHE A 183 -14.34 2.04 6.04
C PHE A 183 -13.90 2.80 7.29
N ILE A 184 -13.66 2.03 8.37
CA ILE A 184 -13.00 2.53 9.59
C ILE A 184 -11.69 1.77 9.75
N ILE A 185 -10.57 2.49 9.84
CA ILE A 185 -9.23 1.91 9.97
C ILE A 185 -8.63 2.37 11.29
N CYS A 186 -8.13 1.43 12.09
CA CYS A 186 -7.53 1.74 13.38
C CYS A 186 -6.34 0.80 13.69
N SER A 187 -5.65 1.03 14.82
CA SER A 187 -4.64 0.11 15.31
C SER A 187 -5.26 -1.16 15.91
N PRO A 188 -4.52 -2.27 16.00
CA PRO A 188 -4.99 -3.48 16.68
C PRO A 188 -5.32 -3.25 18.17
N LYS A 189 -4.67 -2.28 18.82
CA LYS A 189 -4.94 -1.90 20.21
C LYS A 189 -6.29 -1.21 20.32
N THR A 190 -6.54 -0.21 19.48
CA THR A 190 -7.82 0.51 19.42
C THR A 190 -8.98 -0.41 19.10
N LYS A 191 -8.80 -1.36 18.15
CA LYS A 191 -9.80 -2.38 17.84
C LYS A 191 -10.14 -3.23 19.07
N ARG A 192 -9.14 -3.66 19.86
CA ARG A 192 -9.39 -4.44 21.10
C ARG A 192 -10.15 -3.62 22.14
N GLN A 193 -9.79 -2.34 22.33
CA GLN A 193 -10.51 -1.44 23.23
C GLN A 193 -11.99 -1.31 22.84
N TYR A 194 -12.27 -1.20 21.56
CA TYR A 194 -13.65 -1.17 21.07
C TYR A 194 -14.38 -2.50 21.30
N GLN A 195 -13.71 -3.63 21.10
CA GLN A 195 -14.28 -4.96 21.44
C GLN A 195 -14.62 -5.09 22.93
N GLU A 196 -13.74 -4.64 23.81
CA GLU A 196 -13.96 -4.62 25.27
C GLU A 196 -15.15 -3.73 25.62
N TYR A 197 -15.27 -2.55 24.99
CA TYR A 197 -16.42 -1.68 25.15
C TYR A 197 -17.73 -2.38 24.77
N LEU A 198 -17.80 -3.05 23.61
CA LEU A 198 -18.98 -3.78 23.17
C LEU A 198 -19.34 -4.93 24.14
N ASN A 199 -18.36 -5.70 24.58
CA ASN A 199 -18.55 -6.78 25.54
C ASN A 199 -19.07 -6.30 26.88
N ASN A 200 -18.51 -5.22 27.43
CA ASN A 200 -18.87 -4.64 28.72
C ASN A 200 -20.31 -4.08 28.70
N ASN A 201 -20.74 -3.54 27.57
CA ASN A 201 -22.08 -3.01 27.41
C ASN A 201 -23.10 -4.05 26.93
N ARG A 202 -22.71 -5.34 26.91
CA ARG A 202 -23.57 -6.47 26.44
C ARG A 202 -24.20 -6.23 25.08
N ARG A 203 -23.51 -5.52 24.19
CA ARG A 203 -23.96 -5.30 22.82
C ARG A 203 -23.58 -6.47 21.93
N ASN A 204 -24.42 -6.77 20.96
CA ASN A 204 -24.09 -7.75 19.94
C ASN A 204 -22.92 -7.21 19.09
N ILE A 205 -21.93 -8.06 18.89
CA ILE A 205 -20.82 -7.76 17.97
C ILE A 205 -21.33 -8.01 16.56
N GLU A 206 -21.46 -6.96 15.79
CA GLU A 206 -21.78 -7.06 14.37
C GLU A 206 -20.54 -7.52 13.62
N LEU A 207 -20.68 -8.62 12.84
CA LEU A 207 -19.61 -9.18 12.03
C LEU A 207 -19.99 -9.12 10.56
N ILE A 208 -19.12 -8.54 9.75
CA ILE A 208 -19.27 -8.50 8.29
C ILE A 208 -18.19 -9.39 7.67
N GLU A 209 -18.57 -10.16 6.66
CA GLU A 209 -17.64 -10.89 5.82
C GLU A 209 -17.12 -9.97 4.72
N MET A 210 -15.81 -9.82 4.67
CA MET A 210 -15.11 -9.07 3.64
C MET A 210 -14.71 -10.00 2.48
N ASN A 211 -14.45 -9.44 1.31
CA ASN A 211 -13.88 -10.18 0.19
C ASN A 211 -12.60 -10.89 0.65
N GLY A 212 -12.54 -12.21 0.40
CA GLY A 212 -11.46 -13.06 0.91
C GLY A 212 -11.80 -13.86 2.18
N GLY A 213 -13.08 -13.83 2.66
CA GLY A 213 -13.55 -14.65 3.78
C GLY A 213 -13.13 -14.14 5.17
N PHE A 214 -12.58 -12.94 5.28
CA PHE A 214 -12.23 -12.34 6.55
C PHE A 214 -13.45 -11.74 7.24
N LYS A 215 -13.65 -12.10 8.51
CA LYS A 215 -14.70 -11.51 9.36
C LYS A 215 -14.12 -10.29 10.09
N CYS A 216 -14.74 -9.13 9.87
CA CYS A 216 -14.43 -7.89 10.55
C CYS A 216 -15.58 -7.50 11.49
N ILE A 217 -15.22 -6.83 12.59
CA ILE A 217 -16.23 -6.13 13.41
C ILE A 217 -16.73 -4.97 12.58
N ALA A 218 -18.03 -4.69 12.68
CA ALA A 218 -18.64 -3.57 12.01
C ALA A 218 -19.33 -2.62 12.99
N PHE A 219 -19.47 -1.39 12.56
CA PHE A 219 -20.32 -0.37 13.18
C PHE A 219 -21.35 0.07 12.14
N ASN A 220 -22.64 -0.20 12.40
CA ASN A 220 -23.75 0.14 11.48
C ASN A 220 -23.48 -0.28 10.01
N GLY A 221 -22.95 -1.48 9.79
CA GLY A 221 -22.61 -1.97 8.46
C GLY A 221 -21.27 -1.48 7.92
N ILE A 222 -20.52 -0.62 8.64
CA ILE A 222 -19.19 -0.13 8.25
C ILE A 222 -18.12 -1.02 8.88
N PRO A 223 -17.26 -1.71 8.10
CA PRO A 223 -16.22 -2.58 8.63
C PRO A 223 -15.11 -1.81 9.36
N ILE A 224 -14.72 -2.32 10.53
CA ILE A 224 -13.59 -1.82 11.32
C ILE A 224 -12.38 -2.72 11.09
N VAL A 225 -11.41 -2.22 10.35
CA VAL A 225 -10.19 -2.93 9.97
C VAL A 225 -9.03 -2.47 10.84
N ALA A 226 -8.27 -3.43 11.38
CA ALA A 226 -7.07 -3.13 12.14
C ALA A 226 -5.82 -3.30 11.30
N ASN A 227 -4.96 -2.28 11.29
CA ASN A 227 -3.64 -2.34 10.69
C ASN A 227 -2.56 -1.92 11.71
N LYS A 228 -1.50 -2.72 11.82
CA LYS A 228 -0.40 -2.49 12.77
C LYS A 228 0.45 -1.25 12.47
N ASN A 229 0.35 -0.72 11.26
CA ASN A 229 1.11 0.47 10.84
C ASN A 229 0.37 1.77 11.16
N VAL A 230 -0.88 1.68 11.63
CA VAL A 230 -1.65 2.84 12.11
C VAL A 230 -1.25 3.14 13.55
N PRO A 231 -0.96 4.41 13.90
CA PRO A 231 -0.68 4.80 15.28
C PRO A 231 -1.84 4.47 16.23
N ASP A 232 -1.52 4.11 17.48
CA ASP A 232 -2.52 3.64 18.47
C ASP A 232 -3.58 4.68 18.84
N ASN A 233 -3.26 5.96 18.67
CA ASN A 233 -4.15 7.08 18.97
C ASN A 233 -4.86 7.65 17.73
N GLU A 234 -4.71 7.03 16.57
CA GLU A 234 -5.31 7.51 15.32
C GLU A 234 -6.31 6.51 14.76
N ILE A 235 -7.43 7.03 14.28
CA ILE A 235 -8.48 6.28 13.60
C ILE A 235 -8.84 7.03 12.34
N TYR A 236 -8.99 6.33 11.22
CA TYR A 236 -9.36 6.90 9.95
C TYR A 236 -10.73 6.40 9.53
N LEU A 237 -11.66 7.33 9.28
CA LEU A 237 -12.93 7.06 8.65
C LEU A 237 -12.81 7.54 7.20
N ILE A 238 -12.89 6.62 6.28
CA ILE A 238 -12.61 6.90 4.87
C ILE A 238 -13.72 6.39 3.95
N ASN A 239 -13.86 7.06 2.82
CA ASN A 239 -14.55 6.53 1.67
C ASN A 239 -13.53 6.01 0.66
N THR A 240 -13.48 4.69 0.48
CA THR A 240 -12.51 4.04 -0.42
C THR A 240 -12.78 4.36 -1.89
N ASP A 241 -14.00 4.73 -2.27
CA ASP A 241 -14.37 5.03 -3.65
C ASP A 241 -13.77 6.35 -4.15
N ASP A 242 -13.42 7.24 -3.20
CA ASP A 242 -12.73 8.49 -3.50
C ASP A 242 -11.23 8.30 -3.79
N PHE A 243 -10.66 7.17 -3.40
CA PHE A 243 -9.26 6.85 -3.67
C PHE A 243 -9.10 6.07 -4.96
N LYS A 244 -8.14 6.49 -5.78
CA LYS A 244 -7.78 5.76 -7.00
C LYS A 244 -6.28 5.61 -7.12
N LEU A 245 -5.86 4.44 -7.57
CA LEU A 245 -4.49 4.17 -7.95
C LEU A 245 -4.31 4.54 -9.42
N HIS A 246 -3.51 5.55 -9.68
CA HIS A 246 -3.10 5.95 -11.02
C HIS A 246 -1.76 5.32 -11.34
N GLN A 247 -1.65 4.60 -12.45
CA GLN A 247 -0.43 3.92 -12.83
C GLN A 247 -0.06 4.16 -14.30
N LEU A 248 1.23 4.30 -14.56
CA LEU A 248 1.78 4.38 -15.92
C LEU A 248 1.99 2.97 -16.49
N CYS A 249 2.44 2.04 -15.65
CA CYS A 249 2.59 0.64 -16.00
C CYS A 249 2.35 -0.23 -14.77
N ASP A 250 1.88 -1.45 -15.00
CA ASP A 250 1.81 -2.46 -13.95
C ASP A 250 3.21 -3.05 -13.68
N TRP A 251 3.30 -3.94 -12.67
CA TRP A 251 4.56 -4.58 -12.32
C TRP A 251 5.21 -5.24 -13.53
N ARG A 252 6.45 -4.83 -13.82
CA ARG A 252 7.23 -5.40 -14.92
C ARG A 252 8.70 -5.53 -14.53
N TRP A 253 9.34 -6.55 -15.03
CA TRP A 253 10.77 -6.69 -14.95
C TRP A 253 11.50 -5.72 -15.89
N ILE A 254 12.61 -5.17 -15.45
CA ILE A 254 13.50 -4.41 -16.32
C ILE A 254 14.34 -5.39 -17.11
N GLU A 255 14.15 -5.37 -18.43
CA GLU A 255 14.91 -6.20 -19.39
C GLU A 255 16.19 -5.51 -19.81
N GLY A 256 17.23 -6.32 -20.12
CA GLY A 256 18.44 -5.89 -20.79
C GLY A 256 18.24 -5.62 -22.26
N GLU A 257 19.26 -5.08 -22.91
CA GLU A 257 19.30 -4.95 -24.37
C GLU A 257 19.22 -6.31 -25.08
N ASP A 258 19.68 -7.36 -24.42
CA ASP A 258 19.63 -8.77 -24.85
C ASP A 258 18.33 -9.49 -24.44
N GLY A 259 17.37 -8.78 -23.83
CA GLY A 259 16.12 -9.32 -23.29
C GLY A 259 16.31 -10.12 -22.00
N SER A 260 17.50 -10.14 -21.38
CA SER A 260 17.72 -10.83 -20.11
C SER A 260 17.13 -10.02 -18.93
N ILE A 261 16.43 -10.72 -18.03
CA ILE A 261 15.91 -10.12 -16.78
C ILE A 261 17.00 -10.19 -15.69
N LEU A 262 17.61 -11.36 -15.52
CA LEU A 262 18.63 -11.59 -14.52
C LEU A 262 20.01 -11.22 -15.08
N ARG A 263 20.64 -10.19 -14.53
CA ARG A 263 21.92 -9.65 -15.00
C ARG A 263 23.00 -9.79 -13.96
N GLN A 264 24.22 -10.09 -14.41
CA GLN A 264 25.38 -10.07 -13.54
C GLN A 264 25.67 -8.64 -13.06
N VAL A 265 25.88 -8.49 -11.77
CA VAL A 265 26.30 -7.20 -11.19
C VAL A 265 27.78 -6.99 -11.47
N PRO A 266 28.19 -5.91 -12.13
CA PRO A 266 29.62 -5.66 -12.41
C PRO A 266 30.48 -5.71 -11.14
N CYS A 267 31.62 -6.37 -11.22
CA CYS A 267 32.58 -6.53 -10.14
C CYS A 267 32.12 -7.36 -8.92
N TYR A 268 30.91 -7.96 -8.97
CA TYR A 268 30.42 -8.83 -7.89
C TYR A 268 29.98 -10.18 -8.43
N PRO A 269 30.25 -11.30 -7.68
CA PRO A 269 29.79 -12.63 -8.06
C PRO A 269 28.32 -12.83 -7.69
N LYS A 270 27.44 -11.99 -8.24
CA LYS A 270 25.99 -12.03 -8.02
C LYS A 270 25.24 -11.56 -9.25
N TYR A 271 24.00 -12.02 -9.33
CA TYR A 271 23.04 -11.61 -10.35
C TYR A 271 21.91 -10.81 -9.71
N SER A 272 21.36 -9.86 -10.44
CA SER A 272 20.21 -9.07 -9.98
C SER A 272 19.16 -8.91 -11.07
N ALA A 273 17.91 -8.89 -10.63
CA ALA A 273 16.76 -8.50 -11.43
C ALA A 273 16.01 -7.39 -10.71
N GLN A 274 15.35 -6.51 -11.47
CA GLN A 274 14.59 -5.38 -10.91
C GLN A 274 13.17 -5.43 -11.43
N LEU A 275 12.22 -5.45 -10.50
CA LEU A 275 10.80 -5.32 -10.75
C LEU A 275 10.39 -3.87 -10.48
N VAL A 276 9.66 -3.24 -11.41
CA VAL A 276 9.27 -1.83 -11.29
C VAL A 276 7.78 -1.64 -11.56
N LYS A 277 7.21 -0.66 -10.87
CA LYS A 277 5.88 -0.11 -11.12
C LYS A 277 5.92 1.40 -10.89
N TYR A 278 5.29 2.15 -11.76
CA TYR A 278 5.15 3.60 -11.61
C TYR A 278 3.69 3.93 -11.34
N ALA A 279 3.39 4.25 -10.09
CA ALA A 279 2.02 4.48 -9.66
C ALA A 279 1.97 5.41 -8.46
N ASN A 280 0.82 6.05 -8.23
CA ASN A 280 0.56 6.78 -6.99
C ASN A 280 -0.95 6.85 -6.72
N TYR A 281 -1.34 7.05 -5.45
CA TYR A 281 -2.72 7.26 -5.08
C TYR A 281 -3.10 8.75 -5.11
N ILE A 282 -4.34 9.01 -5.50
CA ILE A 282 -4.97 10.30 -5.33
C ILE A 282 -6.35 10.09 -4.71
N CYS A 283 -6.63 10.85 -3.66
CA CYS A 283 -7.97 11.00 -3.11
C CYS A 283 -8.68 12.14 -3.83
N LYS A 284 -9.81 11.86 -4.48
CA LYS A 284 -10.58 12.86 -5.24
C LYS A 284 -11.33 13.84 -4.34
N GLN A 285 -11.74 13.39 -3.15
CA GLN A 285 -12.51 14.17 -2.18
C GLN A 285 -11.82 14.18 -0.81
N PRO A 286 -10.66 14.88 -0.67
CA PRO A 286 -9.91 14.90 0.58
C PRO A 286 -10.74 15.39 1.77
N GLN A 287 -11.58 16.39 1.56
CA GLN A 287 -12.42 17.02 2.60
C GLN A 287 -13.48 16.07 3.19
N LYS A 288 -13.80 14.96 2.51
CA LYS A 288 -14.72 13.93 3.01
C LYS A 288 -14.07 12.90 3.90
N GLN A 289 -12.76 12.87 3.95
CA GLN A 289 -12.00 11.91 4.74
C GLN A 289 -11.80 12.45 6.15
N ILE A 290 -11.97 11.61 7.16
CA ILE A 290 -11.95 12.01 8.55
C ILE A 290 -10.83 11.25 9.29
N LYS A 291 -10.02 11.98 10.03
CA LYS A 291 -9.08 11.45 11.00
C LYS A 291 -9.56 11.77 12.40
N ILE A 292 -9.62 10.77 13.23
CA ILE A 292 -9.91 10.90 14.65
C ILE A 292 -8.62 10.70 15.44
N VAL A 293 -8.36 11.59 16.37
CA VAL A 293 -7.25 11.48 17.33
C VAL A 293 -7.84 11.20 18.70
N LEU A 294 -7.40 10.12 19.32
CA LEU A 294 -7.78 9.79 20.70
C LEU A 294 -6.92 10.59 21.69
N GLU A 295 -7.56 11.26 22.65
CA GLU A 295 -6.86 11.85 23.80
C GLU A 295 -6.28 10.73 24.66
N ASN A 296 -5.01 10.88 25.05
CA ASN A 296 -4.33 9.93 25.95
C ASN A 296 -4.80 10.08 27.39
#